data_457e546645fdf99805efd96630aa7dd7
#
_entry.id   457e546645fdf99805efd96630aa7dd7
#
_cell.length_a   1.000
_cell.length_b   1.000
_cell.length_c   1.000
_cell.angle_alpha   90.00
_cell.angle_beta   90.00
_cell.angle_gamma   90.00
#
_symmetry.space_group_name_H-M   'P 1'
#
loop_
_entity.id
_entity.type
_entity.pdbx_description
1 polymer ?
#
loop_
_entity_poly.entity_id
_entity_poly.type
_entity_poly.pdbx_seq_one_letter_code
_entity_poly.pdbx_strand_id
1 'polypeptide(L)'
;MCNVMTIIVCILQFQVSECVKNVVSWVSQVGDKVGKGTSALIEALPSLKEDHHVVMVGLDSAGKSTVLYRLKFDQYVNTVPTIGFNCERVRGSIGRSRGLTFLIWDVGGQEKVRPLWKSYTRATDAVIFVVDSTDFERLEEAKLELHRIMRCPDNVGVPLVVIANKQVMRQQCTH
;
A
#
# COMPACT_ATOMS: atom_id res chain seq x y z
N MET A 1 12.92 9.56 -21.97
CA MET A 1 11.78 10.19 -21.28
C MET A 1 11.63 9.48 -19.94
N CYS A 2 12.06 10.10 -18.85
CA CYS A 2 11.93 9.53 -17.51
C CYS A 2 10.46 9.51 -17.12
N ASN A 3 9.89 8.30 -17.03
CA ASN A 3 8.59 8.12 -16.36
C ASN A 3 8.78 8.41 -14.87
N VAL A 4 8.28 9.56 -14.43
CA VAL A 4 8.29 9.96 -13.03
C VAL A 4 7.31 9.06 -12.28
N MET A 5 7.85 8.02 -11.68
CA MET A 5 7.14 7.24 -10.67
C MET A 5 7.01 8.13 -9.43
N THR A 6 5.80 8.49 -9.06
CA THR A 6 5.59 9.32 -7.87
C THR A 6 5.74 8.46 -6.63
N ILE A 7 6.86 8.61 -5.92
CA ILE A 7 7.12 7.95 -4.64
C ILE A 7 6.63 8.87 -3.53
N ILE A 8 5.66 8.42 -2.75
CA ILE A 8 5.24 9.13 -1.54
C ILE A 8 5.81 8.38 -0.34
N VAL A 9 6.74 9.01 0.38
CA VAL A 9 7.24 8.49 1.65
C VAL A 9 6.34 9.00 2.76
N CYS A 10 5.59 8.10 3.38
CA CYS A 10 4.77 8.39 4.54
C CYS A 10 5.48 8.01 5.83
N ILE A 11 5.83 9.00 6.64
CA ILE A 11 6.37 8.79 7.99
C ILE A 11 5.18 8.75 8.95
N LEU A 12 4.90 7.56 9.50
CA LEU A 12 3.80 7.37 10.43
C LEU A 12 4.21 7.77 11.84
N GLN A 13 4.04 9.04 12.20
CA GLN A 13 3.98 9.45 13.59
C GLN A 13 2.51 9.50 14.04
N PHE A 14 2.11 8.59 14.94
CA PHE A 14 0.84 8.55 15.67
C PHE A 14 -0.50 8.57 14.89
N GLN A 15 -0.54 8.92 13.60
CA GLN A 15 -1.78 8.99 12.81
C GLN A 15 -1.70 8.17 11.52
N VAL A 16 -1.68 6.84 11.65
CA VAL A 16 -1.82 5.91 10.49
C VAL A 16 -3.04 6.28 9.64
N SER A 17 -4.13 6.75 10.28
CA SER A 17 -5.35 7.13 9.59
C SER A 17 -5.16 8.30 8.62
N GLU A 18 -4.35 9.32 8.97
CA GLU A 18 -4.15 10.51 8.12
C GLU A 18 -3.27 10.20 6.91
N CYS A 19 -2.21 9.44 7.11
CA CYS A 19 -1.30 9.09 6.04
C CYS A 19 -1.95 8.17 5.01
N VAL A 20 -2.75 7.22 5.49
CA VAL A 20 -3.50 6.33 4.58
C VAL A 20 -4.63 7.08 3.88
N LYS A 21 -5.28 8.04 4.54
CA LYS A 21 -6.21 8.96 3.89
C LYS A 21 -5.55 9.67 2.71
N ASN A 22 -4.30 10.09 2.89
CA ASN A 22 -3.52 10.73 1.82
C ASN A 22 -3.14 9.75 0.70
N VAL A 23 -2.78 8.50 1.03
CA VAL A 23 -2.50 7.44 0.05
C VAL A 23 -3.74 7.11 -0.77
N VAL A 24 -4.86 6.89 -0.10
CA VAL A 24 -6.15 6.60 -0.73
C VAL A 24 -6.62 7.78 -1.58
N SER A 25 -6.48 9.01 -1.09
CA SER A 25 -6.76 10.24 -1.86
C SER A 25 -5.89 10.35 -3.09
N TRP A 26 -4.64 9.92 -3.01
CA TRP A 26 -3.70 9.98 -4.12
C TRP A 26 -3.94 8.89 -5.17
N VAL A 27 -4.23 7.64 -4.76
CA VAL A 27 -4.65 6.57 -5.70
C VAL A 27 -5.88 6.99 -6.50
N SER A 28 -6.84 7.69 -5.88
CA SER A 28 -7.99 8.23 -6.59
C SER A 28 -7.63 9.32 -7.60
N GLN A 29 -6.60 10.15 -7.34
CA GLN A 29 -6.14 11.17 -8.29
C GLN A 29 -5.45 10.59 -9.52
N VAL A 30 -4.84 9.40 -9.40
CA VAL A 30 -4.20 8.71 -10.53
C VAL A 30 -5.25 8.03 -11.40
N GLY A 31 -6.29 7.47 -10.82
CA GLY A 31 -7.44 6.90 -11.54
C GLY A 31 -8.13 7.94 -12.45
N ASP A 32 -8.26 9.19 -11.99
CA ASP A 32 -8.89 10.28 -12.75
C ASP A 32 -8.12 10.70 -14.02
N LYS A 33 -6.83 10.36 -14.13
CA LYS A 33 -6.03 10.68 -15.34
C LYS A 33 -6.24 9.72 -16.51
N VAL A 34 -6.79 8.55 -16.25
CA VAL A 34 -7.01 7.51 -17.28
C VAL A 34 -8.39 7.61 -17.92
N GLY A 35 -9.35 8.30 -17.31
CA GLY A 35 -10.76 8.28 -17.69
C GLY A 35 -11.39 9.61 -18.08
N LYS A 36 -10.73 10.50 -18.84
CA LYS A 36 -11.40 11.68 -19.40
C LYS A 36 -12.13 11.34 -20.70
N GLY A 37 -13.39 10.93 -20.60
CA GLY A 37 -14.20 10.77 -21.80
C GLY A 37 -15.69 10.49 -21.64
N THR A 38 -16.17 9.89 -20.54
CA THR A 38 -17.57 9.45 -20.47
C THR A 38 -18.18 9.47 -19.06
N SER A 39 -17.69 10.30 -18.16
CA SER A 39 -17.87 10.16 -16.71
C SER A 39 -19.26 10.50 -16.15
N ALA A 40 -20.06 11.34 -16.79
CA ALA A 40 -21.32 11.83 -16.18
C ALA A 40 -22.44 10.77 -16.08
N LEU A 41 -22.46 9.77 -16.97
CA LEU A 41 -23.46 8.69 -16.97
C LEU A 41 -23.04 7.50 -16.09
N ILE A 42 -21.73 7.29 -15.91
CA ILE A 42 -21.18 6.17 -15.12
C ILE A 42 -21.25 6.48 -13.61
N GLU A 43 -21.16 7.75 -13.22
CA GLU A 43 -21.30 8.17 -11.80
C GLU A 43 -22.71 7.94 -11.24
N ALA A 44 -23.73 7.84 -12.10
CA ALA A 44 -25.12 7.62 -11.69
C ALA A 44 -25.49 6.14 -11.43
N LEU A 45 -24.61 5.18 -11.79
CA LEU A 45 -24.87 3.74 -11.63
C LEU A 45 -23.98 3.14 -10.52
N PRO A 46 -24.51 2.89 -9.32
CA PRO A 46 -23.74 2.35 -8.18
C PRO A 46 -23.09 0.96 -8.43
N SER A 47 -23.58 0.24 -9.45
CA SER A 47 -23.15 -1.14 -9.72
C SER A 47 -21.91 -1.27 -10.62
N LEU A 48 -21.35 -0.16 -11.14
CA LEU A 48 -20.17 -0.16 -12.01
C LEU A 48 -18.89 0.39 -11.33
N LYS A 49 -18.91 0.60 -10.02
CA LYS A 49 -17.67 0.93 -9.27
C LYS A 49 -16.82 -0.31 -9.16
N GLU A 50 -15.81 -0.40 -10.01
CA GLU A 50 -14.76 -1.41 -9.89
C GLU A 50 -13.99 -1.24 -8.59
N ASP A 51 -13.69 -2.35 -7.89
CA ASP A 51 -12.82 -2.35 -6.74
C ASP A 51 -11.40 -2.03 -7.21
N HIS A 52 -10.71 -1.07 -6.57
CA HIS A 52 -9.32 -0.76 -6.87
C HIS A 52 -8.41 -1.81 -6.24
N HIS A 53 -7.58 -2.44 -7.06
CA HIS A 53 -6.64 -3.46 -6.62
C HIS A 53 -5.36 -2.82 -6.08
N VAL A 54 -5.03 -3.08 -4.82
CA VAL A 54 -3.83 -2.57 -4.16
C VAL A 54 -3.04 -3.74 -3.59
N VAL A 55 -1.75 -3.80 -3.87
CA VAL A 55 -0.88 -4.84 -3.31
C VAL A 55 0.02 -4.25 -2.24
N MET A 56 0.01 -4.89 -1.06
CA MET A 56 0.84 -4.51 0.08
C MET A 56 1.95 -5.53 0.27
N VAL A 57 3.20 -5.08 0.14
CA VAL A 57 4.41 -5.87 0.24
C VAL A 57 5.44 -5.22 1.17
N GLY A 58 6.50 -5.93 1.47
CA GLY A 58 7.57 -5.53 2.40
C GLY A 58 8.08 -6.75 3.14
N LEU A 59 9.22 -6.64 3.80
CA LEU A 59 9.83 -7.76 4.51
C LEU A 59 8.88 -8.37 5.56
N ASP A 60 9.17 -9.57 5.99
CA ASP A 60 8.49 -10.18 7.13
C ASP A 60 8.66 -9.31 8.37
N SER A 61 7.68 -9.36 9.25
CA SER A 61 7.61 -8.54 10.48
C SER A 61 7.57 -7.01 10.27
N ALA A 62 7.51 -6.49 9.04
CA ALA A 62 7.40 -5.05 8.80
C ALA A 62 6.05 -4.44 9.27
N GLY A 63 5.07 -5.28 9.61
CA GLY A 63 3.77 -4.86 10.15
C GLY A 63 2.72 -4.59 9.06
N LYS A 64 2.82 -5.21 7.90
CA LYS A 64 1.86 -5.10 6.79
C LYS A 64 0.42 -5.40 7.21
N SER A 65 0.20 -6.57 7.79
CA SER A 65 -1.13 -6.99 8.27
C SER A 65 -1.67 -6.05 9.34
N THR A 66 -0.82 -5.54 10.23
CA THR A 66 -1.20 -4.54 11.24
C THR A 66 -1.69 -3.24 10.57
N VAL A 67 -0.96 -2.78 9.54
CA VAL A 67 -1.37 -1.61 8.74
C VAL A 67 -2.70 -1.90 8.04
N LEU A 68 -2.87 -3.06 7.41
CA LEU A 68 -4.11 -3.44 6.74
C LEU A 68 -5.32 -3.40 7.69
N TYR A 69 -5.20 -4.02 8.85
CA TYR A 69 -6.31 -4.06 9.82
C TYR A 69 -6.56 -2.69 10.45
N ARG A 70 -5.51 -1.88 10.63
CA ARG A 70 -5.68 -0.49 11.05
C ARG A 70 -6.48 0.33 10.03
N LEU A 71 -6.24 0.11 8.73
CA LEU A 71 -7.01 0.70 7.63
C LEU A 71 -8.46 0.27 7.63
N LYS A 72 -8.70 -1.01 7.88
CA LYS A 72 -10.03 -1.61 7.79
C LYS A 72 -10.91 -1.28 8.98
N PHE A 73 -10.36 -1.35 10.20
CA PHE A 73 -11.12 -1.28 11.45
C PHE A 73 -10.84 -0.03 12.28
N ASP A 74 -9.86 0.79 11.89
CA ASP A 74 -9.32 1.91 12.67
C ASP A 74 -8.84 1.51 14.08
N GLN A 75 -8.48 0.24 14.26
CA GLN A 75 -8.04 -0.35 15.53
C GLN A 75 -6.75 -1.12 15.35
N TYR A 76 -5.97 -1.22 16.44
CA TYR A 76 -4.81 -2.11 16.49
C TYR A 76 -5.29 -3.55 16.70
N VAL A 77 -4.86 -4.44 15.82
CA VAL A 77 -5.14 -5.87 15.92
C VAL A 77 -3.81 -6.62 16.00
N ASN A 78 -3.68 -7.50 16.99
CA ASN A 78 -2.54 -8.42 17.04
C ASN A 78 -2.61 -9.35 15.83
N THR A 79 -1.52 -9.41 15.08
CA THR A 79 -1.42 -10.22 13.87
C THR A 79 -0.41 -11.33 14.05
N VAL A 80 -0.67 -12.45 13.38
CA VAL A 80 0.30 -13.54 13.24
C VAL A 80 1.02 -13.41 11.90
N PRO A 81 2.22 -14.02 11.71
CA PRO A 81 2.91 -14.00 10.43
C PRO A 81 2.02 -14.52 9.30
N THR A 82 1.93 -13.75 8.21
CA THR A 82 1.12 -14.10 7.04
C THR A 82 1.79 -15.22 6.25
N ILE A 83 1.12 -16.36 6.15
CA ILE A 83 1.53 -17.48 5.30
C ILE A 83 0.78 -17.34 3.97
N GLY A 84 1.52 -17.05 2.89
CA GLY A 84 0.92 -16.77 1.59
C GLY A 84 0.44 -15.33 1.48
N PHE A 85 -0.86 -15.11 1.37
CA PHE A 85 -1.47 -13.78 1.27
C PHE A 85 -2.79 -13.72 2.04
N ASN A 86 -3.21 -12.50 2.36
CA ASN A 86 -4.54 -12.17 2.85
C ASN A 86 -5.13 -11.07 1.97
N CYS A 87 -6.43 -11.13 1.68
CA CYS A 87 -7.10 -10.16 0.83
C CYS A 87 -8.29 -9.55 1.55
N GLU A 88 -8.30 -8.24 1.68
CA GLU A 88 -9.31 -7.53 2.44
C GLU A 88 -9.88 -6.34 1.66
N ARG A 89 -11.20 -6.18 1.80
CA ARG A 89 -11.91 -5.05 1.21
C ARG A 89 -11.96 -3.89 2.21
N VAL A 90 -11.43 -2.75 1.81
CA VAL A 90 -11.39 -1.52 2.61
C VAL A 90 -12.15 -0.42 1.90
N ARG A 91 -13.08 0.23 2.59
CA ARG A 91 -13.84 1.35 2.03
C ARG A 91 -13.18 2.67 2.40
N GLY A 92 -12.95 3.51 1.40
CA GLY A 92 -12.50 4.87 1.62
C GLY A 92 -13.59 5.69 2.33
N SER A 93 -13.22 6.33 3.45
CA SER A 93 -14.16 7.04 4.32
C SER A 93 -14.05 8.56 4.22
N ILE A 94 -12.96 9.10 3.65
CA ILE A 94 -12.59 10.52 3.75
C ILE A 94 -12.13 11.08 2.40
N GLY A 95 -12.45 12.35 2.18
CA GLY A 95 -12.00 13.12 1.02
C GLY A 95 -12.43 12.49 -0.31
N ARG A 96 -11.54 12.52 -1.30
CA ARG A 96 -11.78 11.95 -2.64
C ARG A 96 -11.94 10.44 -2.67
N SER A 97 -11.45 9.74 -1.64
CA SER A 97 -11.61 8.29 -1.52
C SER A 97 -12.97 7.86 -1.02
N ARG A 98 -13.82 8.82 -0.61
CA ARG A 98 -15.14 8.53 -0.04
C ARG A 98 -16.01 7.76 -1.04
N GLY A 99 -16.38 6.55 -0.64
CA GLY A 99 -17.20 5.67 -1.46
C GLY A 99 -16.44 4.81 -2.48
N LEU A 100 -15.10 4.96 -2.58
CA LEU A 100 -14.27 4.01 -3.31
C LEU A 100 -14.05 2.75 -2.48
N THR A 101 -13.91 1.62 -3.15
CA THR A 101 -13.57 0.35 -2.52
C THR A 101 -12.19 -0.09 -2.99
N PHE A 102 -11.35 -0.47 -2.03
CA PHE A 102 -10.00 -0.97 -2.27
C PHE A 102 -9.95 -2.44 -1.88
N LEU A 103 -9.50 -3.27 -2.79
CA LEU A 103 -9.19 -4.66 -2.54
C LEU A 103 -7.68 -4.75 -2.27
N ILE A 104 -7.31 -4.85 -0.97
CA ILE A 104 -5.92 -4.82 -0.55
C ILE A 104 -5.40 -6.24 -0.32
N TRP A 105 -4.36 -6.61 -1.06
CA TRP A 105 -3.67 -7.89 -0.97
C TRP A 105 -2.43 -7.74 -0.09
N ASP A 106 -2.51 -8.23 1.15
CA ASP A 106 -1.37 -8.32 2.07
C ASP A 106 -0.58 -9.59 1.78
N VAL A 107 0.57 -9.46 1.15
CA VAL A 107 1.40 -10.60 0.73
C VAL A 107 2.52 -10.84 1.73
N GLY A 108 2.77 -12.11 2.06
CA GLY A 108 3.84 -12.52 2.97
C GLY A 108 5.20 -11.97 2.57
N GLY A 109 5.99 -11.57 3.58
CA GLY A 109 7.32 -10.96 3.38
C GLY A 109 8.50 -11.92 3.53
N GLN A 110 8.24 -13.19 3.85
CA GLN A 110 9.26 -14.20 3.99
C GLN A 110 10.04 -14.37 2.69
N GLU A 111 11.35 -14.61 2.77
CA GLU A 111 12.26 -14.72 1.63
C GLU A 111 11.73 -15.65 0.53
N LYS A 112 11.20 -16.81 0.92
CA LYS A 112 10.64 -17.82 0.00
C LYS A 112 9.41 -17.33 -0.78
N VAL A 113 8.69 -16.33 -0.25
CA VAL A 113 7.45 -15.80 -0.85
C VAL A 113 7.72 -14.60 -1.75
N ARG A 114 8.82 -13.86 -1.53
CA ARG A 114 9.15 -12.62 -2.27
C ARG A 114 9.24 -12.77 -3.79
N PRO A 115 9.74 -13.89 -4.35
CA PRO A 115 9.70 -14.09 -5.81
C PRO A 115 8.29 -14.03 -6.40
N LEU A 116 7.25 -14.33 -5.60
CA LEU A 116 5.85 -14.28 -6.02
C LEU A 116 5.28 -12.86 -6.05
N TRP A 117 5.92 -11.87 -5.41
CA TRP A 117 5.45 -10.49 -5.37
C TRP A 117 5.20 -9.94 -6.78
N LYS A 118 6.07 -10.28 -7.74
CA LYS A 118 5.90 -9.90 -9.14
C LYS A 118 4.56 -10.37 -9.73
N SER A 119 4.08 -11.55 -9.34
CA SER A 119 2.80 -12.07 -9.82
C SER A 119 1.62 -11.33 -9.22
N TYR A 120 1.74 -10.86 -7.96
CA TYR A 120 0.70 -10.10 -7.29
C TYR A 120 0.66 -8.64 -7.76
N THR A 121 1.81 -8.02 -8.05
CA THR A 121 1.87 -6.63 -8.53
C THR A 121 1.48 -6.48 -10.00
N ARG A 122 1.33 -7.58 -10.72
CA ARG A 122 0.86 -7.55 -12.10
C ARG A 122 -0.60 -7.11 -12.16
N ALA A 123 -0.88 -6.09 -12.99
CA ALA A 123 -2.22 -5.52 -13.14
C ALA A 123 -2.83 -4.98 -11.82
N THR A 124 -1.99 -4.38 -10.97
CA THR A 124 -2.45 -3.67 -9.77
C THR A 124 -2.58 -2.18 -10.05
N ASP A 125 -3.52 -1.51 -9.36
CA ASP A 125 -3.72 -0.06 -9.47
C ASP A 125 -2.72 0.71 -8.62
N ALA A 126 -2.21 0.10 -7.53
CA ALA A 126 -1.18 0.70 -6.68
C ALA A 126 -0.41 -0.35 -5.87
N VAL A 127 0.81 0.02 -5.45
CA VAL A 127 1.63 -0.79 -4.55
C VAL A 127 1.90 -0.01 -3.26
N ILE A 128 1.74 -0.68 -2.13
CA ILE A 128 2.16 -0.20 -0.81
C ILE A 128 3.36 -1.02 -0.36
N PHE A 129 4.49 -0.37 -0.10
CA PHE A 129 5.68 -1.02 0.42
C PHE A 129 5.89 -0.62 1.88
N VAL A 130 5.82 -1.59 2.80
CA VAL A 130 5.95 -1.35 4.24
C VAL A 130 7.36 -1.69 4.71
N VAL A 131 8.01 -0.73 5.37
CA VAL A 131 9.36 -0.86 5.93
C VAL A 131 9.29 -0.78 7.45
N ASP A 132 9.97 -1.67 8.14
CA ASP A 132 10.23 -1.54 9.57
C ASP A 132 11.35 -0.53 9.81
N SER A 133 11.02 0.63 10.37
CA SER A 133 12.00 1.69 10.62
C SER A 133 12.95 1.40 11.79
N THR A 134 12.66 0.36 12.56
CA THR A 134 13.48 -0.03 13.72
C THR A 134 14.48 -1.14 13.39
N ASP A 135 14.29 -1.81 12.27
CA ASP A 135 15.12 -2.92 11.80
C ASP A 135 16.25 -2.42 10.89
N PHE A 136 17.26 -1.81 11.51
CA PHE A 136 18.39 -1.19 10.79
C PHE A 136 19.22 -2.22 10.01
N GLU A 137 19.30 -3.45 10.51
CA GLU A 137 20.12 -4.51 9.91
C GLU A 137 19.56 -4.92 8.54
N ARG A 138 18.23 -4.86 8.37
CA ARG A 138 17.56 -5.25 7.12
C ARG A 138 17.09 -4.09 6.24
N LEU A 139 17.47 -2.84 6.55
CA LEU A 139 17.09 -1.71 5.70
C LEU A 139 17.63 -1.80 4.27
N GLU A 140 18.87 -2.25 4.09
CA GLU A 140 19.44 -2.44 2.74
C GLU A 140 18.73 -3.58 1.99
N GLU A 141 18.34 -4.65 2.69
CA GLU A 141 17.53 -5.72 2.11
C GLU A 141 16.16 -5.18 1.65
N ALA A 142 15.48 -4.41 2.49
CA ALA A 142 14.21 -3.78 2.14
C ALA A 142 14.34 -2.85 0.92
N LYS A 143 15.40 -2.07 0.85
CA LYS A 143 15.72 -1.20 -0.28
C LYS A 143 15.95 -1.98 -1.57
N LEU A 144 16.66 -3.09 -1.51
CA LEU A 144 16.88 -3.95 -2.68
C LEU A 144 15.57 -4.51 -3.21
N GLU A 145 14.70 -5.01 -2.33
CA GLU A 145 13.39 -5.53 -2.72
C GLU A 145 12.48 -4.44 -3.29
N LEU A 146 12.48 -3.25 -2.68
CA LEU A 146 11.77 -2.09 -3.21
C LEU A 146 12.23 -1.77 -4.65
N HIS A 147 13.54 -1.72 -4.89
CA HIS A 147 14.09 -1.47 -6.23
C HIS A 147 13.73 -2.58 -7.23
N ARG A 148 13.64 -3.84 -6.80
CA ARG A 148 13.18 -4.94 -7.67
C ARG A 148 11.75 -4.72 -8.15
N ILE A 149 10.85 -4.30 -7.24
CA ILE A 149 9.45 -3.98 -7.58
C ILE A 149 9.40 -2.79 -8.54
N MET A 150 10.15 -1.72 -8.26
CA MET A 150 10.19 -0.51 -9.09
C MET A 150 10.70 -0.76 -10.51
N ARG A 151 11.68 -1.64 -10.66
CA ARG A 151 12.28 -1.99 -11.96
C ARG A 151 11.49 -3.02 -12.75
N CYS A 152 10.44 -3.59 -12.16
CA CYS A 152 9.60 -4.55 -12.86
C CYS A 152 8.85 -3.85 -14.01
N PRO A 153 8.99 -4.32 -15.26
CA PRO A 153 8.31 -3.71 -16.40
C PRO A 153 6.78 -3.66 -16.25
N ASP A 154 6.21 -4.66 -15.57
CA ASP A 154 4.77 -4.75 -15.33
C ASP A 154 4.26 -3.65 -14.38
N ASN A 155 5.16 -3.00 -13.63
CA ASN A 155 4.83 -1.94 -12.66
C ASN A 155 5.13 -0.53 -13.19
N VAL A 156 5.46 -0.38 -14.46
CA VAL A 156 5.71 0.94 -15.06
C VAL A 156 4.44 1.78 -15.01
N GLY A 157 4.54 2.96 -14.36
CA GLY A 157 3.40 3.86 -14.18
C GLY A 157 2.48 3.53 -13.00
N VAL A 158 2.68 2.37 -12.35
CA VAL A 158 1.93 2.00 -11.15
C VAL A 158 2.41 2.88 -9.98
N PRO A 159 1.49 3.55 -9.28
CA PRO A 159 1.81 4.34 -8.10
C PRO A 159 2.35 3.47 -6.96
N LEU A 160 3.43 3.94 -6.33
CA LEU A 160 4.07 3.27 -5.20
C LEU A 160 4.09 4.19 -3.98
N VAL A 161 3.63 3.65 -2.86
CA VAL A 161 3.72 4.30 -1.55
C VAL A 161 4.65 3.52 -0.64
N VAL A 162 5.60 4.20 -0.02
CA VAL A 162 6.47 3.60 1.00
C VAL A 162 6.00 4.04 2.37
N ILE A 163 5.70 3.08 3.24
CA ILE A 163 5.29 3.31 4.64
C ILE A 163 6.46 2.95 5.55
N ALA A 164 7.08 3.95 6.19
CA ALA A 164 8.04 3.75 7.28
C ALA A 164 7.26 3.48 8.57
N ASN A 165 7.09 2.21 8.90
CA ASN A 165 6.33 1.74 10.06
C ASN A 165 7.17 1.67 11.34
N LYS A 166 6.53 1.48 12.49
CA LYS A 166 7.11 1.30 13.84
C LYS A 166 7.91 2.51 14.38
N GLN A 167 7.61 3.71 13.95
CA GLN A 167 8.31 4.95 14.36
C GLN A 167 8.26 5.22 15.87
N VAL A 168 7.19 4.81 16.56
CA VAL A 168 6.99 5.07 18.00
C VAL A 168 8.03 4.35 18.88
N MET A 169 8.56 3.23 18.42
CA MET A 169 9.56 2.47 19.18
C MET A 169 10.93 3.18 19.28
N ARG A 170 11.20 4.16 18.43
CA ARG A 170 12.45 4.94 18.47
C ARG A 170 12.54 5.88 19.67
N GLN A 171 11.43 6.35 20.22
CA GLN A 171 11.44 7.34 21.31
C GLN A 171 11.70 6.71 22.68
N GLN A 172 11.62 5.38 22.81
CA GLN A 172 11.86 4.69 24.09
C GLN A 172 13.31 4.25 24.30
N CYS A 173 14.18 4.37 23.30
CA CYS A 173 15.58 3.95 23.39
C CYS A 173 16.57 5.08 23.69
N THR A 174 16.10 6.29 24.00
CA THR A 174 16.96 7.44 24.35
C THR A 174 16.81 7.80 25.83
N HIS A 175 17.07 6.83 26.71
CA HIS A 175 17.36 7.10 28.14
C HIS A 175 18.53 6.26 28.62
#